data_39fccff76127deb0651a43864a1ade77
#
_entry.id   39fccff76127deb0651a43864a1ade77
#
_cell.length_a   1.000
_cell.length_b   1.000
_cell.length_c   1.000
_cell.angle_alpha   90.00
_cell.angle_beta   90.00
_cell.angle_gamma   90.00
#
_symmetry.space_group_name_H-M   'P 1'
#
loop_
_entity.id
_entity.type
_entity.pdbx_description
1 polymer ?
#
loop_
_entity_poly.entity_id
_entity_poly.type
_entity_poly.pdbx_seq_one_letter_code
_entity_poly.pdbx_strand_id
1 'polypeptide(L)'
;MDDLKQTEIGRSSVSSLRYVYLRNPALRAWIRMLHVSQKVQPALAEMLRGLRLNPAQFGILDTLAAREGLTQQDLADALLVTKGNMAYHLCRMEERGLVNRRPEGRKNRLYLTGEGRRLLEEALPEHEALIDERFSGLSVEERAQLAGLLGKLEHSQP
;
A
#
# COMPACT_ATOMS: atom_id res chain seq x y z
N MET A 1 -2.80 39.30 -33.12
CA MET A 1 -2.78 38.17 -34.05
C MET A 1 -1.90 37.01 -33.52
N ASP A 2 -1.65 36.95 -32.19
CA ASP A 2 -0.71 35.99 -31.54
C ASP A 2 -1.40 35.03 -30.53
N ASP A 3 -2.70 35.17 -30.29
CA ASP A 3 -3.40 34.37 -29.27
C ASP A 3 -3.95 33.03 -29.78
N LEU A 4 -3.93 32.78 -31.07
CA LEU A 4 -4.50 31.55 -31.68
C LEU A 4 -3.47 30.39 -31.78
N LYS A 5 -2.18 30.66 -31.67
CA LYS A 5 -1.14 29.62 -31.78
C LYS A 5 -0.86 28.86 -30.46
N GLN A 6 -1.15 29.46 -29.31
CA GLN A 6 -0.94 28.79 -28.00
C GLN A 6 -2.00 27.75 -27.66
N THR A 7 -3.21 27.88 -28.23
CA THR A 7 -4.33 26.97 -27.97
C THR A 7 -4.20 25.64 -28.74
N GLU A 8 -3.51 25.65 -29.86
CA GLU A 8 -3.32 24.41 -30.69
C GLU A 8 -2.22 23.49 -30.15
N ILE A 9 -1.16 24.04 -29.54
CA ILE A 9 -0.05 23.26 -28.97
C ILE A 9 -0.53 22.43 -27.77
N GLY A 10 -1.41 22.99 -26.94
CA GLY A 10 -1.98 22.29 -25.79
C GLY A 10 -2.92 21.13 -26.17
N ARG A 11 -3.70 21.27 -27.22
CA ARG A 11 -4.62 20.21 -27.70
C ARG A 11 -3.90 19.06 -28.41
N SER A 12 -2.84 19.35 -29.14
CA SER A 12 -2.04 18.33 -29.84
C SER A 12 -1.28 17.43 -28.88
N SER A 13 -0.72 17.98 -27.79
CA SER A 13 0.05 17.19 -26.82
C SER A 13 -0.83 16.26 -25.97
N VAL A 14 -2.03 16.70 -25.59
CA VAL A 14 -2.99 15.87 -24.84
C VAL A 14 -3.54 14.74 -25.71
N SER A 15 -3.79 15.00 -26.98
CA SER A 15 -4.24 13.98 -27.96
C SER A 15 -3.16 12.94 -28.21
N SER A 16 -1.91 13.33 -28.32
CA SER A 16 -0.78 12.40 -28.52
C SER A 16 -0.51 11.55 -27.28
N LEU A 17 -0.60 12.10 -26.06
CA LEU A 17 -0.51 11.34 -24.84
C LEU A 17 -1.61 10.27 -24.75
N ARG A 18 -2.86 10.64 -25.02
CA ARG A 18 -4.00 9.70 -25.03
C ARG A 18 -3.81 8.57 -26.05
N TYR A 19 -3.21 8.86 -27.20
CA TYR A 19 -2.91 7.88 -28.23
C TYR A 19 -1.80 6.90 -27.81
N VAL A 20 -0.76 7.37 -27.12
CA VAL A 20 0.31 6.52 -26.55
C VAL A 20 -0.25 5.59 -25.49
N TYR A 21 -1.14 6.06 -24.63
CA TYR A 21 -1.82 5.24 -23.61
C TYR A 21 -2.59 4.05 -24.20
N LEU A 22 -3.26 4.25 -25.35
CA LEU A 22 -4.07 3.20 -25.98
C LEU A 22 -3.23 2.10 -26.62
N ARG A 23 -1.99 2.39 -27.03
CA ARG A 23 -1.11 1.46 -27.75
C ARG A 23 -0.13 0.69 -26.87
N ASN A 24 0.16 1.17 -25.65
CA ASN A 24 1.07 0.50 -24.73
C ASN A 24 0.31 -0.24 -23.63
N PRO A 25 0.27 -1.60 -23.67
CA PRO A 25 -0.42 -2.40 -22.67
C PRO A 25 0.14 -2.20 -21.25
N ALA A 26 1.47 -2.04 -21.09
CA ALA A 26 2.10 -1.83 -19.80
C ALA A 26 1.66 -0.50 -19.16
N LEU A 27 1.63 0.58 -19.94
CA LEU A 27 1.18 1.88 -19.48
C LEU A 27 -0.30 1.86 -19.09
N ARG A 28 -1.14 1.15 -19.83
CA ARG A 28 -2.56 0.96 -19.48
C ARG A 28 -2.72 0.19 -18.17
N ALA A 29 -1.96 -0.89 -17.99
CA ALA A 29 -1.98 -1.67 -16.76
C ALA A 29 -1.56 -0.83 -15.55
N TRP A 30 -0.45 -0.10 -15.68
CA TRP A 30 0.04 0.81 -14.64
C TRP A 30 -1.01 1.83 -14.18
N ILE A 31 -1.64 2.53 -15.13
CA ILE A 31 -2.65 3.54 -14.81
C ILE A 31 -3.90 2.91 -14.16
N ARG A 32 -4.32 1.73 -14.64
CA ARG A 32 -5.44 1.02 -14.01
C ARG A 32 -5.13 0.61 -12.58
N MET A 33 -3.92 0.15 -12.30
CA MET A 33 -3.47 -0.15 -10.94
C MET A 33 -3.52 1.09 -10.05
N LEU A 34 -3.01 2.25 -10.53
CA LEU A 34 -3.08 3.51 -9.80
C LEU A 34 -4.54 3.92 -9.51
N HIS A 35 -5.43 3.84 -10.50
CA HIS A 35 -6.84 4.20 -10.32
C HIS A 35 -7.55 3.29 -9.32
N VAL A 36 -7.29 1.98 -9.36
CA VAL A 36 -7.84 1.03 -8.39
C VAL A 36 -7.32 1.35 -6.99
N SER A 37 -6.01 1.53 -6.85
CA SER A 37 -5.39 1.90 -5.56
C SER A 37 -5.99 3.19 -4.98
N GLN A 38 -6.13 4.24 -5.80
CA GLN A 38 -6.73 5.51 -5.37
C GLN A 38 -8.19 5.38 -4.90
N LYS A 39 -8.95 4.41 -5.39
CA LYS A 39 -10.32 4.14 -4.94
C LYS A 39 -10.38 3.30 -3.67
N VAL A 40 -9.43 2.41 -3.46
CA VAL A 40 -9.38 1.51 -2.30
C VAL A 40 -8.84 2.23 -1.07
N GLN A 41 -7.76 3.00 -1.22
CA GLN A 41 -7.04 3.65 -0.11
C GLN A 41 -7.92 4.51 0.82
N PRO A 42 -8.82 5.38 0.32
CA PRO A 42 -9.68 6.18 1.20
C PRO A 42 -10.65 5.33 2.03
N ALA A 43 -11.22 4.27 1.44
CA ALA A 43 -12.13 3.37 2.14
C ALA A 43 -11.40 2.60 3.24
N LEU A 44 -10.17 2.13 2.96
CA LEU A 44 -9.31 1.48 3.94
C LEU A 44 -8.94 2.45 5.08
N ALA A 45 -8.57 3.68 4.77
CA ALA A 45 -8.25 4.69 5.77
C ALA A 45 -9.46 5.02 6.66
N GLU A 46 -10.68 5.07 6.09
CA GLU A 46 -11.91 5.30 6.85
C GLU A 46 -12.21 4.15 7.81
N MET A 47 -12.13 2.91 7.34
CA MET A 47 -12.35 1.71 8.15
C MET A 47 -11.37 1.67 9.35
N LEU A 48 -10.07 1.90 9.10
CA LEU A 48 -9.03 1.87 10.12
C LEU A 48 -9.14 3.02 11.13
N ARG A 49 -9.80 4.12 10.78
CA ARG A 49 -9.98 5.28 11.68
C ARG A 49 -10.77 4.91 12.94
N GLY A 50 -11.74 4.02 12.83
CA GLY A 50 -12.49 3.49 13.98
C GLY A 50 -11.59 2.85 15.04
N LEU A 51 -10.51 2.22 14.59
CA LEU A 51 -9.49 1.58 15.44
C LEU A 51 -8.30 2.52 15.77
N ARG A 52 -8.39 3.79 15.40
CA ARG A 52 -7.30 4.78 15.51
C ARG A 52 -6.01 4.32 14.81
N LEU A 53 -6.14 3.59 13.74
CA LEU A 53 -5.06 3.18 12.85
C LEU A 53 -5.12 3.96 11.53
N ASN A 54 -3.98 4.04 10.88
CA ASN A 54 -3.90 4.40 9.47
C ASN A 54 -3.36 3.21 8.64
N PRO A 55 -3.44 3.24 7.31
CA PRO A 55 -2.98 2.13 6.48
C PRO A 55 -1.53 1.72 6.71
N ALA A 56 -0.62 2.68 6.97
CA ALA A 56 0.78 2.37 7.25
C ALA A 56 0.94 1.62 8.58
N GLN A 57 0.24 2.04 9.63
CA GLN A 57 0.26 1.36 10.93
C GLN A 57 -0.35 -0.04 10.85
N PHE A 58 -1.46 -0.20 10.12
CA PHE A 58 -2.04 -1.52 9.85
C PHE A 58 -1.04 -2.42 9.13
N GLY A 59 -0.39 -1.93 8.06
CA GLY A 59 0.64 -2.68 7.35
C GLY A 59 1.82 -3.10 8.24
N ILE A 60 2.21 -2.25 9.22
CA ILE A 60 3.24 -2.59 10.21
C ILE A 60 2.78 -3.74 11.11
N LEU A 61 1.55 -3.68 11.64
CA LEU A 61 1.00 -4.76 12.47
C LEU A 61 0.95 -6.08 11.70
N ASP A 62 0.41 -6.05 10.48
CA ASP A 62 0.27 -7.22 9.62
C ASP A 62 1.64 -7.84 9.27
N THR A 63 2.60 -7.01 8.85
CA THR A 63 3.95 -7.48 8.51
C THR A 63 4.65 -8.10 9.73
N LEU A 64 4.53 -7.50 10.91
CA LEU A 64 5.11 -8.04 12.14
C LEU A 64 4.39 -9.29 12.63
N ALA A 65 3.09 -9.43 12.39
CA ALA A 65 2.35 -10.66 12.68
C ALA A 65 2.81 -11.84 11.83
N ALA A 66 3.07 -11.57 10.55
CA ALA A 66 3.60 -12.57 9.62
C ALA A 66 5.07 -12.91 9.91
N ARG A 67 5.87 -11.95 10.36
CA ARG A 67 7.31 -12.11 10.61
C ARG A 67 7.79 -11.19 11.74
N GLU A 68 7.86 -11.70 12.95
CA GLU A 68 8.41 -10.99 14.10
C GLU A 68 9.95 -10.88 14.06
N GLY A 69 10.50 -9.95 14.82
CA GLY A 69 11.95 -9.78 14.93
C GLY A 69 12.59 -9.04 13.75
N LEU A 70 11.82 -8.34 12.94
CA LEU A 70 12.34 -7.45 11.90
C LEU A 70 13.01 -6.23 12.52
N THR A 71 14.06 -5.72 11.87
CA THR A 71 14.59 -4.39 12.19
C THR A 71 13.71 -3.31 11.57
N GLN A 72 13.86 -2.07 12.04
CA GLN A 72 13.17 -0.93 11.44
C GLN A 72 13.49 -0.78 9.94
N GLN A 73 14.72 -1.13 9.53
CA GLN A 73 15.12 -1.08 8.12
C GLN A 73 14.41 -2.17 7.32
N ASP A 74 14.41 -3.42 7.82
CA ASP A 74 13.73 -4.54 7.14
C ASP A 74 12.24 -4.22 6.94
N LEU A 75 11.60 -3.59 7.93
CA LEU A 75 10.20 -3.20 7.88
C LEU A 75 9.95 -2.04 6.90
N ALA A 76 10.85 -1.06 6.86
CA ALA A 76 10.77 0.05 5.91
C ALA A 76 10.91 -0.43 4.47
N ASP A 77 11.84 -1.36 4.23
CA ASP A 77 12.06 -1.97 2.92
C ASP A 77 10.86 -2.83 2.49
N ALA A 78 10.31 -3.65 3.41
CA ALA A 78 9.14 -4.48 3.13
C ALA A 78 7.88 -3.67 2.78
N LEU A 79 7.70 -2.52 3.42
CA LEU A 79 6.53 -1.65 3.21
C LEU A 79 6.78 -0.51 2.21
N LEU A 80 7.97 -0.46 1.60
CA LEU A 80 8.38 0.54 0.60
C LEU A 80 8.21 1.98 1.11
N VAL A 81 8.54 2.22 2.37
CA VAL A 81 8.48 3.54 3.00
C VAL A 81 9.87 4.03 3.41
N THR A 82 10.02 5.34 3.57
CA THR A 82 11.29 5.91 4.01
C THR A 82 11.58 5.60 5.49
N LYS A 83 12.86 5.54 5.85
CA LYS A 83 13.30 5.35 7.25
C LYS A 83 12.66 6.35 8.22
N GLY A 84 12.56 7.62 7.83
CA GLY A 84 11.96 8.67 8.64
C GLY A 84 10.47 8.45 8.87
N ASN A 85 9.74 8.07 7.83
CA ASN A 85 8.32 7.77 7.94
C ASN A 85 8.09 6.53 8.80
N MET A 86 8.90 5.49 8.63
CA MET A 86 8.85 4.29 9.47
C MET A 86 9.13 4.63 10.95
N ALA A 87 10.17 5.43 11.23
CA ALA A 87 10.50 5.84 12.59
C ALA A 87 9.35 6.61 13.25
N TYR A 88 8.69 7.51 12.52
CA TYR A 88 7.52 8.24 12.99
C TYR A 88 6.37 7.31 13.38
N HIS A 89 6.01 6.37 12.51
CA HIS A 89 4.92 5.42 12.80
C HIS A 89 5.26 4.50 13.97
N LEU A 90 6.48 3.98 14.03
CA LEU A 90 6.91 3.11 15.13
C LEU A 90 6.89 3.82 16.47
N CYS A 91 7.38 5.07 16.55
CA CYS A 91 7.32 5.87 17.76
C CYS A 91 5.87 5.97 18.28
N ARG A 92 4.93 6.32 17.42
CA ARG A 92 3.51 6.41 17.78
C ARG A 92 2.89 5.08 18.20
N MET A 93 3.33 3.99 17.59
CA MET A 93 2.83 2.66 17.93
C MET A 93 3.44 2.14 19.24
N GLU A 94 4.69 2.47 19.53
CA GLU A 94 5.34 2.19 20.82
C GLU A 94 4.67 2.99 21.94
N GLU A 95 4.39 4.28 21.76
CA GLU A 95 3.64 5.12 22.71
C GLU A 95 2.25 4.54 23.04
N ARG A 96 1.61 3.89 22.07
CA ARG A 96 0.32 3.21 22.22
C ARG A 96 0.42 1.78 22.76
N GLY A 97 1.61 1.28 22.97
CA GLY A 97 1.84 -0.09 23.47
C GLY A 97 1.48 -1.18 22.45
N LEU A 98 1.50 -0.88 21.14
CA LEU A 98 1.15 -1.84 20.08
C LEU A 98 2.37 -2.64 19.58
N VAL A 99 3.54 -2.03 19.65
CA VAL A 99 4.83 -2.59 19.21
C VAL A 99 5.86 -2.32 20.30
N ASN A 100 6.81 -3.22 20.47
CA ASN A 100 7.97 -2.98 21.32
C ASN A 100 9.28 -3.29 20.58
N ARG A 101 10.36 -2.66 21.05
CA ARG A 101 11.72 -2.92 20.59
C ARG A 101 12.44 -3.76 21.62
N ARG A 102 13.17 -4.76 21.14
CA ARG A 102 14.07 -5.58 21.97
C ARG A 102 15.48 -5.48 21.40
N PRO A 103 16.48 -5.12 22.22
CA PRO A 103 17.86 -5.19 21.78
C PRO A 103 18.29 -6.65 21.62
N GLU A 104 18.75 -7.00 20.43
CA GLU A 104 19.32 -8.31 20.10
C GLU A 104 20.67 -8.12 19.42
N GLY A 105 21.74 -8.34 20.18
CA GLY A 105 23.09 -8.05 19.74
C GLY A 105 23.28 -6.54 19.48
N ARG A 106 23.65 -6.20 18.23
CA ARG A 106 23.85 -4.79 17.81
C ARG A 106 22.62 -4.16 17.18
N LYS A 107 21.50 -4.86 17.11
CA LYS A 107 20.28 -4.41 16.44
C LYS A 107 19.11 -4.39 17.41
N ASN A 108 18.22 -3.43 17.20
CA ASN A 108 16.90 -3.42 17.82
C ASN A 108 15.91 -4.14 16.89
N ARG A 109 15.22 -5.13 17.44
CA ARG A 109 14.20 -5.89 16.72
C ARG A 109 12.81 -5.52 17.21
N LEU A 110 11.86 -5.60 16.34
CA LEU A 110 10.47 -5.18 16.54
C LEU A 110 9.57 -6.41 16.72
N TYR A 111 8.67 -6.29 17.69
CA TYR A 111 7.71 -7.34 18.06
C TYR A 111 6.35 -6.72 18.31
N LEU A 112 5.30 -7.46 17.96
CA LEU A 112 3.96 -7.10 18.42
C LEU A 112 3.84 -7.31 19.92
N THR A 113 3.10 -6.41 20.56
CA THR A 113 2.57 -6.67 21.91
C THR A 113 1.29 -7.50 21.83
N GLY A 114 0.79 -7.97 22.96
CA GLY A 114 -0.56 -8.59 23.01
C GLY A 114 -1.65 -7.64 22.54
N GLU A 115 -1.55 -6.35 22.86
CA GLU A 115 -2.49 -5.32 22.41
C GLU A 115 -2.39 -5.07 20.89
N GLY A 116 -1.17 -5.03 20.33
CA GLY A 116 -0.96 -4.90 18.90
C GLY A 116 -1.57 -6.07 18.12
N ARG A 117 -1.42 -7.29 18.64
CA ARG A 117 -1.99 -8.51 18.04
C ARG A 117 -3.52 -8.48 18.11
N ARG A 118 -4.08 -8.16 19.27
CA ARG A 118 -5.54 -8.03 19.45
C ARG A 118 -6.15 -7.02 18.48
N LEU A 119 -5.51 -5.85 18.34
CA LEU A 119 -5.99 -4.80 17.45
C LEU A 119 -5.94 -5.21 15.97
N LEU A 120 -4.91 -5.96 15.56
CA LEU A 120 -4.82 -6.53 14.23
C LEU A 120 -5.95 -7.55 13.98
N GLU A 121 -6.17 -8.47 14.92
CA GLU A 121 -7.22 -9.48 14.86
C GLU A 121 -8.63 -8.84 14.78
N GLU A 122 -8.84 -7.70 15.44
CA GLU A 122 -10.07 -6.91 15.35
C GLU A 122 -10.26 -6.26 13.97
N ALA A 123 -9.16 -5.79 13.36
CA ALA A 123 -9.20 -5.10 12.06
C ALA A 123 -9.36 -6.06 10.87
N LEU A 124 -8.82 -7.27 10.94
CA LEU A 124 -8.72 -8.21 9.82
C LEU A 124 -10.07 -8.53 9.16
N PRO A 125 -11.15 -8.88 9.89
CA PRO A 125 -12.44 -9.24 9.26
C PRO A 125 -13.03 -8.11 8.42
N GLU A 126 -12.99 -6.87 8.92
CA GLU A 126 -13.50 -5.71 8.18
C GLU A 126 -12.60 -5.37 6.99
N HIS A 127 -11.28 -5.52 7.16
CA HIS A 127 -10.33 -5.34 6.08
C HIS A 127 -10.56 -6.33 4.95
N GLU A 128 -10.69 -7.61 5.26
CA GLU A 128 -10.98 -8.67 4.28
C GLU A 128 -12.30 -8.41 3.55
N ALA A 129 -13.38 -8.11 4.28
CA ALA A 129 -14.68 -7.81 3.71
C ALA A 129 -14.63 -6.59 2.77
N LEU A 130 -13.91 -5.53 3.16
CA LEU A 130 -13.72 -4.35 2.32
C LEU A 130 -12.99 -4.69 1.01
N ILE A 131 -11.91 -5.46 1.09
CA ILE A 131 -11.14 -5.83 -0.12
C ILE A 131 -11.98 -6.75 -1.01
N ASP A 132 -12.69 -7.72 -0.45
CA ASP A 132 -13.59 -8.60 -1.21
C ASP A 132 -14.69 -7.83 -1.94
N GLU A 133 -15.29 -6.84 -1.28
CA GLU A 133 -16.27 -5.94 -1.91
C GLU A 133 -15.66 -5.18 -3.08
N ARG A 134 -14.47 -4.60 -2.91
CA ARG A 134 -13.78 -3.82 -3.96
C ARG A 134 -13.35 -4.67 -5.15
N PHE A 135 -13.11 -5.95 -4.93
CA PHE A 135 -12.75 -6.92 -5.96
C PHE A 135 -13.92 -7.79 -6.43
N SER A 136 -15.15 -7.49 -6.02
CA SER A 136 -16.35 -8.27 -6.35
C SER A 136 -16.67 -8.34 -7.85
N GLY A 137 -16.16 -7.41 -8.66
CA GLY A 137 -16.25 -7.44 -10.11
C GLY A 137 -15.39 -8.49 -10.81
N LEU A 138 -14.56 -9.24 -10.05
CA LEU A 138 -13.71 -10.32 -10.56
C LEU A 138 -14.14 -11.65 -9.95
N SER A 139 -14.11 -12.73 -10.75
CA SER A 139 -14.26 -14.09 -10.23
C SER A 139 -13.07 -14.49 -9.34
N VAL A 140 -13.20 -15.58 -8.61
CA VAL A 140 -12.11 -16.10 -7.76
C VAL A 140 -10.86 -16.42 -8.60
N GLU A 141 -11.07 -17.01 -9.78
CA GLU A 141 -10.00 -17.36 -10.72
C GLU A 141 -9.31 -16.11 -11.27
N GLU A 142 -10.08 -15.07 -11.61
CA GLU A 142 -9.55 -13.80 -12.10
C GLU A 142 -8.76 -13.06 -11.02
N ARG A 143 -9.20 -13.09 -9.75
CA ARG A 143 -8.44 -12.55 -8.61
C ARG A 143 -7.10 -13.28 -8.43
N ALA A 144 -7.12 -14.61 -8.53
CA ALA A 144 -5.90 -15.41 -8.43
C ALA A 144 -4.93 -15.14 -9.60
N GLN A 145 -5.44 -14.98 -10.82
CA GLN A 145 -4.64 -14.60 -11.99
C GLN A 145 -4.02 -13.22 -11.81
N LEU A 146 -4.80 -12.24 -11.36
CA LEU A 146 -4.32 -10.88 -11.11
C LEU A 146 -3.20 -10.87 -10.06
N ALA A 147 -3.40 -11.56 -8.93
CA ALA A 147 -2.39 -11.69 -7.89
C ALA A 147 -1.10 -12.32 -8.42
N GLY A 148 -1.21 -13.39 -9.22
CA GLY A 148 -0.06 -14.04 -9.85
C GLY A 148 0.69 -13.14 -10.84
N LEU A 149 -0.02 -12.32 -11.62
CA LEU A 149 0.59 -11.37 -12.55
C LEU A 149 1.31 -10.22 -11.82
N LEU A 150 0.71 -9.69 -10.75
CA LEU A 150 1.33 -8.67 -9.92
C LEU A 150 2.57 -9.21 -9.20
N GLY A 151 2.51 -10.42 -8.66
CA GLY A 151 3.67 -11.08 -8.05
C GLY A 151 4.84 -11.27 -9.01
N LYS A 152 4.60 -11.55 -10.29
CA LYS A 152 5.67 -11.58 -11.31
C LYS A 152 6.32 -10.21 -11.49
N LEU A 153 5.54 -9.13 -11.45
CA LEU A 153 6.08 -7.77 -11.56
C LEU A 153 6.92 -7.40 -10.35
N GLU A 154 6.51 -7.77 -9.13
CA GLU A 154 7.28 -7.51 -7.90
C GLU A 154 8.66 -8.17 -7.95
N HIS A 155 8.75 -9.42 -8.43
CA HIS A 155 10.00 -10.15 -8.51
C HIS A 155 10.89 -9.77 -9.70
N SER A 156 10.36 -9.07 -10.70
CA SER A 156 11.10 -8.64 -11.89
C SER A 156 11.67 -7.23 -11.80
N GLN A 157 11.43 -6.51 -10.70
CA GLN A 157 12.03 -5.20 -10.45
C GLN A 157 13.49 -5.37 -10.00
N PRO A 158 14.44 -4.58 -10.53
CA PRO A 158 15.84 -4.63 -10.16
C PRO A 158 16.10 -4.17 -8.72
#